data_16fd733b80722402f265510b572fa3d3
#
_entry.id   16fd733b80722402f265510b572fa3d3
#
_cell.length_a   1.000
_cell.length_b   1.000
_cell.length_c   1.000
_cell.angle_alpha   90.00
_cell.angle_beta   90.00
_cell.angle_gamma   90.00
#
_symmetry.space_group_name_H-M   'P 1'
#
loop_
_entity.id
_entity.type
_entity.pdbx_description
1 polymer ?
#
loop_
_entity_poly.entity_id
_entity_poly.type
_entity_poly.pdbx_seq_one_letter_code
_entity_poly.pdbx_strand_id
1 'polypeptide(L)'
;MAEKTIVVIGATGQQGGSVINAILSSPTLSSAYSVRATTRDPSKPEAQELLKKGIDIVAADLNDPSSLRRAFTGADVVFANSVTIYDGRALEHELEHGRAMADAAVASGVSCIIYSTLPHAGNISSGRLKHMGHFDGKAEVEAYIRTLPIRSAFVAPGCFMSNFHESMAPHPNPHSAKEGVYMLAMPVSPGTRLPLIDAYGDLGKWVAAILEDFDAYEGKILACATKLYTLTEAVEIMSQQSGKEVVYQQVPVDVWKGFLPPLMADHVAEMLQYFYEYGYYGEDTEAKVQWSAAQAKGRLTTLEEYIAKHPLQL
;
A
#
# COMPACT_ATOMS: atom_id res chain seq x y z
N MET A 1 -16.00 -20.41 20.32
CA MET A 1 -15.54 -19.11 20.84
C MET A 1 -16.45 -18.05 20.24
N ALA A 2 -16.67 -16.91 20.90
CA ALA A 2 -17.42 -15.82 20.30
C ALA A 2 -16.67 -15.35 19.04
N GLU A 3 -17.39 -15.04 17.98
CA GLU A 3 -16.85 -14.50 16.74
C GLU A 3 -16.25 -13.12 17.02
N LYS A 4 -15.01 -12.87 16.60
CA LYS A 4 -14.34 -11.57 16.75
C LYS A 4 -14.77 -10.64 15.63
N THR A 5 -14.85 -9.35 15.90
CA THR A 5 -15.13 -8.34 14.87
C THR A 5 -13.85 -7.65 14.44
N ILE A 6 -13.55 -7.68 13.14
CA ILE A 6 -12.51 -6.85 12.54
C ILE A 6 -13.13 -5.68 11.77
N VAL A 7 -12.71 -4.46 12.10
CA VAL A 7 -13.05 -3.27 11.31
C VAL A 7 -11.96 -3.02 10.27
N VAL A 8 -12.37 -2.85 9.01
CA VAL A 8 -11.45 -2.57 7.89
C VAL A 8 -11.68 -1.15 7.39
N ILE A 9 -10.68 -0.28 7.59
CA ILE A 9 -10.68 1.08 7.04
C ILE A 9 -10.20 1.04 5.59
N GLY A 10 -10.82 1.88 4.74
CA GLY A 10 -10.51 1.88 3.30
C GLY A 10 -10.97 0.61 2.59
N ALA A 11 -12.07 0.02 3.04
CA ALA A 11 -12.60 -1.28 2.60
C ALA A 11 -12.86 -1.39 1.09
N THR A 12 -13.20 -0.29 0.43
CA THR A 12 -13.42 -0.23 -1.03
C THR A 12 -12.15 0.04 -1.84
N GLY A 13 -11.02 0.28 -1.19
CA GLY A 13 -9.71 0.48 -1.82
C GLY A 13 -8.93 -0.83 -2.00
N GLN A 14 -7.77 -0.73 -2.64
CA GLN A 14 -6.92 -1.90 -2.94
C GLN A 14 -6.52 -2.67 -1.68
N GLN A 15 -6.01 -1.99 -0.66
CA GLN A 15 -5.53 -2.63 0.58
C GLN A 15 -6.68 -3.22 1.39
N GLY A 16 -7.71 -2.42 1.72
CA GLY A 16 -8.84 -2.89 2.52
C GLY A 16 -9.64 -3.99 1.82
N GLY A 17 -9.84 -3.88 0.50
CA GLY A 17 -10.46 -4.93 -0.31
C GLY A 17 -9.66 -6.24 -0.28
N SER A 18 -8.33 -6.16 -0.35
CA SER A 18 -7.45 -7.32 -0.21
C SER A 18 -7.61 -8.02 1.15
N VAL A 19 -7.64 -7.23 2.23
CA VAL A 19 -7.84 -7.77 3.60
C VAL A 19 -9.18 -8.49 3.70
N ILE A 20 -10.26 -7.87 3.24
CA ILE A 20 -11.60 -8.48 3.24
C ILE A 20 -11.61 -9.78 2.45
N ASN A 21 -11.06 -9.77 1.23
CA ASN A 21 -11.01 -10.97 0.40
C ASN A 21 -10.21 -12.10 1.04
N ALA A 22 -9.10 -11.80 1.70
CA ALA A 22 -8.28 -12.80 2.39
C ALA A 22 -9.04 -13.43 3.57
N ILE A 23 -9.78 -12.63 4.36
CA ILE A 23 -10.59 -13.14 5.46
C ILE A 23 -11.70 -14.04 4.92
N LEU A 24 -12.48 -13.57 3.94
CA LEU A 24 -13.61 -14.33 3.39
C LEU A 24 -13.19 -15.62 2.68
N SER A 25 -11.99 -15.64 2.08
CA SER A 25 -11.47 -16.81 1.35
C SER A 25 -10.82 -17.84 2.27
N SER A 26 -10.50 -17.50 3.51
CA SER A 26 -9.91 -18.42 4.50
C SER A 26 -11.00 -19.05 5.36
N PRO A 27 -11.21 -20.38 5.31
CA PRO A 27 -12.19 -21.04 6.19
C PRO A 27 -11.93 -20.79 7.68
N THR A 28 -10.65 -20.69 8.07
CA THR A 28 -10.27 -20.42 9.46
C THR A 28 -10.63 -18.99 9.87
N LEU A 29 -10.29 -18.01 9.04
CA LEU A 29 -10.54 -16.60 9.37
C LEU A 29 -12.02 -16.22 9.23
N SER A 30 -12.71 -16.74 8.20
CA SER A 30 -14.14 -16.45 8.00
C SER A 30 -15.03 -17.08 9.08
N SER A 31 -14.57 -18.11 9.77
CA SER A 31 -15.25 -18.67 10.94
C SER A 31 -14.86 -17.99 12.26
N ALA A 32 -13.74 -17.25 12.29
CA ALA A 32 -13.24 -16.59 13.50
C ALA A 32 -13.57 -15.09 13.55
N TYR A 33 -13.77 -14.46 12.40
CA TYR A 33 -13.95 -13.02 12.29
C TYR A 33 -15.18 -12.65 11.47
N SER A 34 -16.04 -11.79 12.02
CA SER A 34 -16.98 -10.99 11.24
C SER A 34 -16.30 -9.70 10.76
N VAL A 35 -16.58 -9.30 9.53
CA VAL A 35 -15.97 -8.10 8.92
C VAL A 35 -16.94 -6.94 9.00
N ARG A 36 -16.48 -5.81 9.54
CA ARG A 36 -17.12 -4.52 9.44
C ARG A 36 -16.28 -3.61 8.56
N ALA A 37 -16.81 -3.21 7.42
CA ALA A 37 -16.15 -2.31 6.48
C ALA A 37 -16.53 -0.86 6.74
N THR A 38 -15.59 0.06 6.62
CA THR A 38 -15.88 1.50 6.70
C THR A 38 -15.76 2.17 5.34
N THR A 39 -16.65 3.11 5.08
CA THR A 39 -16.63 4.01 3.93
C THR A 39 -17.21 5.36 4.31
N ARG A 40 -16.81 6.43 3.59
CA ARG A 40 -17.43 7.76 3.77
C ARG A 40 -18.87 7.78 3.25
N ASP A 41 -19.14 6.98 2.23
CA ASP A 41 -20.46 6.93 1.57
C ASP A 41 -20.90 5.48 1.34
N PRO A 42 -21.76 4.94 2.21
CA PRO A 42 -22.30 3.58 2.07
C PRO A 42 -23.16 3.38 0.82
N SER A 43 -23.64 4.43 0.17
CA SER A 43 -24.50 4.32 -1.01
C SER A 43 -23.74 4.02 -2.30
N LYS A 44 -22.41 4.16 -2.30
CA LYS A 44 -21.57 3.89 -3.47
C LYS A 44 -21.65 2.44 -3.92
N PRO A 45 -21.57 2.17 -5.24
CA PRO A 45 -21.66 0.82 -5.79
C PRO A 45 -20.70 -0.17 -5.12
N GLU A 46 -19.45 0.23 -4.88
CA GLU A 46 -18.41 -0.61 -4.28
C GLU A 46 -18.77 -1.03 -2.85
N ALA A 47 -19.39 -0.13 -2.07
CA ALA A 47 -19.88 -0.44 -0.73
C ALA A 47 -21.10 -1.37 -0.78
N GLN A 48 -22.02 -1.14 -1.72
CA GLN A 48 -23.18 -2.00 -1.92
C GLN A 48 -22.79 -3.43 -2.35
N GLU A 49 -21.69 -3.61 -3.12
CA GLU A 49 -21.17 -4.95 -3.44
C GLU A 49 -20.63 -5.67 -2.18
N LEU A 50 -20.01 -4.96 -1.25
CA LEU A 50 -19.60 -5.53 0.04
C LEU A 50 -20.81 -5.94 0.89
N LEU A 51 -21.84 -5.12 0.91
CA LEU A 51 -23.09 -5.42 1.62
C LEU A 51 -23.77 -6.70 1.10
N LYS A 52 -23.78 -6.90 -0.25
CA LYS A 52 -24.30 -8.15 -0.87
C LYS A 52 -23.51 -9.39 -0.46
N LYS A 53 -22.25 -9.24 -0.08
CA LYS A 53 -21.41 -10.33 0.46
C LYS A 53 -21.65 -10.59 1.96
N GLY A 54 -22.61 -9.91 2.59
CA GLY A 54 -22.93 -10.05 4.01
C GLY A 54 -22.00 -9.27 4.95
N ILE A 55 -21.24 -8.30 4.43
CA ILE A 55 -20.32 -7.48 5.22
C ILE A 55 -21.10 -6.31 5.83
N ASP A 56 -20.94 -6.08 7.14
CA ASP A 56 -21.47 -4.91 7.83
C ASP A 56 -20.77 -3.62 7.32
N ILE A 57 -21.55 -2.62 6.90
CA ILE A 57 -21.03 -1.37 6.35
C ILE A 57 -21.38 -0.22 7.29
N VAL A 58 -20.36 0.50 7.76
CA VAL A 58 -20.52 1.66 8.65
C VAL A 58 -19.91 2.90 8.03
N ALA A 59 -20.67 4.00 8.04
CA ALA A 59 -20.14 5.30 7.62
C ALA A 59 -19.10 5.82 8.62
N ALA A 60 -17.88 6.10 8.12
CA ALA A 60 -16.83 6.71 8.92
C ALA A 60 -15.96 7.62 8.04
N ASP A 61 -15.54 8.75 8.61
CA ASP A 61 -14.62 9.71 8.01
C ASP A 61 -13.42 9.91 8.94
N LEU A 62 -12.20 9.89 8.39
CA LEU A 62 -10.97 10.09 9.15
C LEU A 62 -10.90 11.50 9.75
N ASN A 63 -11.62 12.47 9.19
CA ASN A 63 -11.76 13.83 9.71
C ASN A 63 -12.85 13.96 10.81
N ASP A 64 -13.63 12.90 11.07
CA ASP A 64 -14.62 12.86 12.15
C ASP A 64 -14.29 11.75 13.16
N PRO A 65 -13.50 12.05 14.21
CA PRO A 65 -13.16 11.08 15.25
C PRO A 65 -14.37 10.44 15.94
N SER A 66 -15.52 11.11 15.93
CA SER A 66 -16.75 10.56 16.51
C SER A 66 -17.32 9.43 15.66
N SER A 67 -17.21 9.55 14.33
CA SER A 67 -17.60 8.49 13.40
C SER A 67 -16.70 7.26 13.51
N LEU A 68 -15.39 7.46 13.71
CA LEU A 68 -14.44 6.38 13.95
C LEU A 68 -14.78 5.60 15.22
N ARG A 69 -15.03 6.30 16.34
CA ARG A 69 -15.43 5.64 17.60
C ARG A 69 -16.71 4.82 17.43
N ARG A 70 -17.72 5.36 16.73
CA ARG A 70 -18.94 4.59 16.42
C ARG A 70 -18.63 3.34 15.60
N ALA A 71 -17.79 3.46 14.58
CA ALA A 71 -17.41 2.34 13.73
C ALA A 71 -16.62 1.25 14.49
N PHE A 72 -15.80 1.65 15.48
CA PHE A 72 -14.96 0.74 16.26
C PHE A 72 -15.63 0.14 17.50
N THR A 73 -16.82 0.61 17.85
CA THR A 73 -17.57 0.07 19.01
C THR A 73 -17.77 -1.44 18.85
N GLY A 74 -17.31 -2.21 19.83
CA GLY A 74 -17.41 -3.67 19.87
C GLY A 74 -16.47 -4.40 18.89
N ALA A 75 -15.49 -3.70 18.30
CA ALA A 75 -14.46 -4.34 17.48
C ALA A 75 -13.33 -4.92 18.33
N ASP A 76 -12.81 -6.08 17.92
CA ASP A 76 -11.64 -6.71 18.53
C ASP A 76 -10.36 -6.26 17.82
N VAL A 77 -10.41 -6.09 16.49
CA VAL A 77 -9.28 -5.73 15.65
C VAL A 77 -9.65 -4.59 14.71
N VAL A 78 -8.72 -3.69 14.46
CA VAL A 78 -8.82 -2.66 13.40
C VAL A 78 -7.68 -2.84 12.41
N PHE A 79 -8.01 -2.99 11.13
CA PHE A 79 -7.07 -2.75 10.04
C PHE A 79 -7.17 -1.27 9.65
N ALA A 80 -6.10 -0.53 9.90
CA ALA A 80 -6.02 0.91 9.73
C ALA A 80 -5.15 1.30 8.54
N ASN A 81 -5.73 2.03 7.60
CA ASN A 81 -5.08 2.51 6.39
C ASN A 81 -5.62 3.90 6.02
N SER A 82 -4.74 4.85 5.75
CA SER A 82 -5.04 6.18 5.25
C SER A 82 -4.78 6.28 3.74
N VAL A 83 -5.49 7.17 3.08
CA VAL A 83 -5.22 7.55 1.69
C VAL A 83 -4.38 8.83 1.70
N THR A 84 -3.26 8.81 1.00
CA THR A 84 -2.40 9.98 0.88
C THR A 84 -3.07 11.08 0.06
N ILE A 85 -3.06 12.31 0.56
CA ILE A 85 -3.59 13.50 -0.09
C ILE A 85 -2.41 14.35 -0.58
N TYR A 86 -2.32 14.56 -1.89
CA TYR A 86 -1.23 15.30 -2.54
C TYR A 86 -1.60 16.77 -2.78
N ASP A 87 -1.79 17.52 -1.70
CA ASP A 87 -2.10 18.96 -1.72
C ASP A 87 -0.98 19.84 -1.13
N GLY A 88 0.20 19.26 -0.95
CA GLY A 88 1.36 19.90 -0.30
C GLY A 88 1.40 19.70 1.23
N ARG A 89 0.38 19.08 1.83
CA ARG A 89 0.25 18.83 3.29
C ARG A 89 0.18 17.33 3.63
N ALA A 90 0.78 16.49 2.81
CA ALA A 90 0.66 15.04 2.96
C ALA A 90 1.10 14.53 4.34
N LEU A 91 2.18 15.09 4.91
CA LEU A 91 2.64 14.75 6.28
C LEU A 91 1.57 15.03 7.32
N GLU A 92 0.98 16.23 7.28
CA GLU A 92 -0.03 16.67 8.26
C GLU A 92 -1.28 15.79 8.19
N HIS A 93 -1.78 15.52 6.98
CA HIS A 93 -2.94 14.64 6.78
C HIS A 93 -2.68 13.22 7.29
N GLU A 94 -1.50 12.64 7.00
CA GLU A 94 -1.16 11.31 7.50
C GLU A 94 -1.14 11.28 9.03
N LEU A 95 -0.55 12.31 9.68
CA LEU A 95 -0.49 12.43 11.14
C LEU A 95 -1.89 12.60 11.75
N GLU A 96 -2.71 13.50 11.20
CA GLU A 96 -4.07 13.75 11.68
C GLU A 96 -4.94 12.49 11.57
N HIS A 97 -4.98 11.87 10.40
CA HIS A 97 -5.78 10.69 10.14
C HIS A 97 -5.28 9.46 10.92
N GLY A 98 -3.97 9.24 10.92
CA GLY A 98 -3.39 8.09 11.61
C GLY A 98 -3.60 8.13 13.12
N ARG A 99 -3.38 9.29 13.75
CA ARG A 99 -3.64 9.47 15.18
C ARG A 99 -5.12 9.35 15.49
N ALA A 100 -6.01 9.94 14.68
CA ALA A 100 -7.45 9.80 14.88
C ALA A 100 -7.91 8.34 14.87
N MET A 101 -7.37 7.51 13.96
CA MET A 101 -7.66 6.08 13.92
C MET A 101 -7.15 5.36 15.18
N ALA A 102 -5.89 5.62 15.58
CA ALA A 102 -5.27 4.98 16.73
C ALA A 102 -5.97 5.35 18.05
N ASP A 103 -6.27 6.63 18.26
CA ASP A 103 -6.97 7.13 19.45
C ASP A 103 -8.39 6.59 19.53
N ALA A 104 -9.10 6.54 18.40
CA ALA A 104 -10.43 5.95 18.33
C ALA A 104 -10.41 4.45 18.66
N ALA A 105 -9.40 3.70 18.22
CA ALA A 105 -9.24 2.29 18.54
C ALA A 105 -9.04 2.08 20.06
N VAL A 106 -8.13 2.83 20.67
CA VAL A 106 -7.89 2.77 22.12
C VAL A 106 -9.16 3.18 22.90
N ALA A 107 -9.79 4.30 22.53
CA ALA A 107 -10.99 4.79 23.20
C ALA A 107 -12.20 3.86 23.10
N SER A 108 -12.25 3.02 22.05
CA SER A 108 -13.30 2.02 21.83
C SER A 108 -12.99 0.64 22.45
N GLY A 109 -11.84 0.50 23.12
CA GLY A 109 -11.40 -0.75 23.75
C GLY A 109 -11.01 -1.85 22.75
N VAL A 110 -10.58 -1.46 21.54
CA VAL A 110 -10.05 -2.41 20.53
C VAL A 110 -8.81 -3.09 21.08
N SER A 111 -8.74 -4.42 20.94
CA SER A 111 -7.61 -5.21 21.46
C SER A 111 -6.34 -5.10 20.62
N CYS A 112 -6.50 -5.02 19.30
CA CYS A 112 -5.36 -5.05 18.37
C CYS A 112 -5.57 -4.08 17.20
N ILE A 113 -4.48 -3.43 16.76
CA ILE A 113 -4.44 -2.63 15.53
C ILE A 113 -3.40 -3.20 14.56
N ILE A 114 -3.79 -3.36 13.30
CA ILE A 114 -2.89 -3.66 12.18
C ILE A 114 -2.82 -2.40 11.33
N TYR A 115 -1.67 -1.73 11.30
CA TYR A 115 -1.53 -0.44 10.62
C TYR A 115 -0.70 -0.57 9.34
N SER A 116 -1.19 0.04 8.25
CA SER A 116 -0.45 0.16 7.00
C SER A 116 0.53 1.31 7.08
N THR A 117 1.80 0.98 7.30
CA THR A 117 2.91 1.92 7.48
C THR A 117 3.80 2.03 6.25
N LEU A 118 4.80 2.91 6.30
CA LEU A 118 5.90 3.03 5.35
C LEU A 118 7.20 3.38 6.10
N PRO A 119 8.38 3.18 5.49
CA PRO A 119 9.66 3.59 6.09
C PRO A 119 9.76 5.11 6.29
N HIS A 120 10.48 5.56 7.31
CA HIS A 120 10.74 6.98 7.52
C HIS A 120 11.87 7.46 6.60
N ALA A 121 11.52 8.01 5.43
CA ALA A 121 12.48 8.40 4.41
C ALA A 121 13.42 9.52 4.87
N GLY A 122 12.89 10.50 5.63
CA GLY A 122 13.68 11.56 6.23
C GLY A 122 14.79 11.04 7.15
N ASN A 123 14.50 10.08 8.02
CA ASN A 123 15.50 9.47 8.90
C ASN A 123 16.53 8.65 8.12
N ILE A 124 16.08 7.82 7.18
CA ILE A 124 16.94 6.96 6.36
C ILE A 124 17.90 7.81 5.51
N SER A 125 17.41 8.94 4.95
CA SER A 125 18.24 9.86 4.16
C SER A 125 19.03 10.87 5.01
N SER A 126 19.00 10.77 6.34
CA SER A 126 19.61 11.74 7.27
C SER A 126 19.17 13.19 7.01
N GLY A 127 17.87 13.36 6.71
CA GLY A 127 17.25 14.68 6.47
C GLY A 127 17.51 15.27 5.09
N ARG A 128 18.10 14.51 4.15
CA ARG A 128 18.41 14.99 2.81
C ARG A 128 17.16 15.08 1.92
N LEU A 129 16.25 14.13 2.03
CA LEU A 129 14.97 14.11 1.32
C LEU A 129 13.87 14.67 2.24
N LYS A 130 13.14 15.68 1.76
CA LYS A 130 12.22 16.46 2.60
C LYS A 130 10.77 16.45 2.12
N HIS A 131 10.52 15.99 0.90
CA HIS A 131 9.20 16.04 0.27
C HIS A 131 8.44 14.70 0.33
N MET A 132 8.94 13.72 1.08
CA MET A 132 8.30 12.41 1.23
C MET A 132 7.33 12.34 2.42
N GLY A 133 6.52 13.39 2.63
CA GLY A 133 5.66 13.53 3.80
C GLY A 133 4.71 12.37 4.06
N HIS A 134 4.25 11.66 3.02
CA HIS A 134 3.40 10.48 3.21
C HIS A 134 4.16 9.27 3.77
N PHE A 135 5.45 9.09 3.43
CA PHE A 135 6.30 8.06 4.04
C PHE A 135 6.55 8.41 5.51
N ASP A 136 7.04 9.60 5.76
CA ASP A 136 7.41 10.05 7.10
C ASP A 136 6.20 10.09 8.03
N GLY A 137 5.06 10.59 7.55
CA GLY A 137 3.82 10.63 8.32
C GLY A 137 3.32 9.25 8.75
N LYS A 138 3.36 8.26 7.85
CA LYS A 138 2.98 6.88 8.22
C LYS A 138 3.96 6.27 9.22
N ALA A 139 5.26 6.53 9.08
CA ALA A 139 6.26 6.06 10.04
C ALA A 139 6.10 6.73 11.42
N GLU A 140 5.79 8.02 11.46
CA GLU A 140 5.54 8.73 12.72
C GLU A 140 4.24 8.25 13.40
N VAL A 141 3.21 7.94 12.64
CA VAL A 141 1.98 7.32 13.17
C VAL A 141 2.28 5.92 13.72
N GLU A 142 3.09 5.12 13.04
CA GLU A 142 3.55 3.84 13.57
C GLU A 142 4.25 4.02 14.91
N ALA A 143 5.21 4.96 14.99
CA ALA A 143 5.91 5.27 16.23
C ALA A 143 4.93 5.70 17.33
N TYR A 144 3.92 6.50 17.00
CA TYR A 144 2.87 6.89 17.94
C TYR A 144 2.05 5.69 18.43
N ILE A 145 1.58 4.82 17.53
CA ILE A 145 0.81 3.61 17.88
C ILE A 145 1.59 2.73 18.87
N ARG A 146 2.91 2.61 18.70
CA ARG A 146 3.78 1.84 19.60
C ARG A 146 3.84 2.38 21.02
N THR A 147 3.44 3.64 21.26
CA THR A 147 3.35 4.24 22.60
C THR A 147 2.00 4.02 23.28
N LEU A 148 0.98 3.56 22.53
CA LEU A 148 -0.37 3.42 23.03
C LEU A 148 -0.59 2.06 23.73
N PRO A 149 -1.54 1.96 24.68
CA PRO A 149 -1.88 0.71 25.35
C PRO A 149 -2.76 -0.19 24.47
N ILE A 150 -2.30 -0.50 23.26
CA ILE A 150 -2.96 -1.37 22.30
C ILE A 150 -1.92 -2.27 21.64
N ARG A 151 -2.24 -3.55 21.45
CA ARG A 151 -1.38 -4.47 20.71
C ARG A 151 -1.34 -4.05 19.24
N SER A 152 -0.17 -4.07 18.62
CA SER A 152 -0.02 -3.57 17.25
C SER A 152 0.88 -4.46 16.39
N ALA A 153 0.54 -4.59 15.11
CA ALA A 153 1.36 -5.17 14.07
C ALA A 153 1.29 -4.28 12.82
N PHE A 154 2.28 -4.37 11.93
CA PHE A 154 2.42 -3.42 10.84
C PHE A 154 2.65 -4.13 9.51
N VAL A 155 2.01 -3.64 8.47
CA VAL A 155 2.27 -4.00 7.08
C VAL A 155 2.81 -2.78 6.34
N ALA A 156 3.92 -2.94 5.62
CA ALA A 156 4.50 -1.89 4.80
C ALA A 156 4.45 -2.34 3.33
N PRO A 157 3.40 -1.97 2.57
CA PRO A 157 3.28 -2.37 1.19
C PRO A 157 4.37 -1.73 0.33
N GLY A 158 4.89 -2.50 -0.63
CA GLY A 158 5.81 -2.03 -1.65
C GLY A 158 5.12 -1.19 -2.71
N CYS A 159 5.81 -0.97 -3.82
CA CYS A 159 5.27 -0.24 -4.96
C CYS A 159 4.18 -1.08 -5.64
N PHE A 160 3.00 -0.50 -5.84
CA PHE A 160 1.86 -1.21 -6.39
C PHE A 160 2.05 -1.49 -7.88
N MET A 161 1.82 -2.72 -8.29
CA MET A 161 1.85 -3.10 -9.71
C MET A 161 0.80 -2.33 -10.53
N SER A 162 -0.30 -1.90 -9.91
CA SER A 162 -1.30 -1.04 -10.55
C SER A 162 -0.76 0.31 -11.04
N ASN A 163 0.34 0.80 -10.45
CA ASN A 163 0.97 2.04 -10.91
C ASN A 163 1.42 1.98 -12.37
N PHE A 164 1.70 0.80 -12.91
CA PHE A 164 2.03 0.62 -14.33
C PHE A 164 0.84 0.80 -15.29
N HIS A 165 -0.37 0.97 -14.75
CA HIS A 165 -1.57 1.36 -15.50
C HIS A 165 -1.95 2.84 -15.28
N GLU A 166 -1.24 3.52 -14.38
CA GLU A 166 -1.54 4.89 -13.93
C GLU A 166 -0.30 5.77 -14.06
N SER A 167 0.29 6.16 -12.95
CA SER A 167 1.40 7.13 -12.87
C SER A 167 2.72 6.65 -13.47
N MET A 168 2.90 5.34 -13.61
CA MET A 168 4.06 4.68 -14.21
C MET A 168 3.69 3.96 -15.53
N ALA A 169 2.61 4.34 -16.20
CA ALA A 169 2.23 3.71 -17.46
C ALA A 169 3.24 4.03 -18.57
N PRO A 170 3.62 3.05 -19.40
CA PRO A 170 4.42 3.33 -20.59
C PRO A 170 3.64 4.18 -21.59
N HIS A 171 4.32 5.10 -22.24
CA HIS A 171 3.74 5.99 -23.27
C HIS A 171 4.41 5.75 -24.64
N PRO A 172 3.74 6.10 -25.76
CA PRO A 172 4.36 6.04 -27.08
C PRO A 172 5.71 6.76 -27.07
N ASN A 173 6.74 6.13 -27.64
CA ASN A 173 8.08 6.71 -27.70
C ASN A 173 8.21 7.67 -28.90
N PRO A 174 8.21 9.02 -28.71
CA PRO A 174 8.26 9.99 -29.78
C PRO A 174 9.64 10.04 -30.48
N HIS A 175 10.65 9.42 -29.89
CA HIS A 175 12.02 9.41 -30.42
C HIS A 175 12.35 8.10 -31.15
N SER A 176 11.44 7.15 -31.21
CA SER A 176 11.62 5.89 -31.94
C SER A 176 11.36 6.10 -33.43
N ALA A 177 12.31 5.65 -34.28
CA ALA A 177 12.10 5.59 -35.73
C ALA A 177 11.10 4.46 -36.13
N LYS A 178 10.82 3.54 -35.22
CA LYS A 178 9.91 2.42 -35.41
C LYS A 178 8.57 2.74 -34.74
N GLU A 179 7.49 2.57 -35.46
CA GLU A 179 6.13 2.70 -34.92
C GLU A 179 5.82 1.60 -33.88
N GLY A 180 4.97 1.92 -32.92
CA GLY A 180 4.49 0.95 -31.91
C GLY A 180 5.51 0.63 -30.82
N VAL A 181 6.55 1.46 -30.65
CA VAL A 181 7.48 1.39 -29.52
C VAL A 181 6.96 2.30 -28.42
N TYR A 182 6.92 1.76 -27.18
CA TYR A 182 6.54 2.47 -25.98
C TYR A 182 7.76 2.69 -25.08
N MET A 183 7.70 3.70 -24.21
CA MET A 183 8.78 3.95 -23.25
C MET A 183 8.22 4.15 -21.84
N LEU A 184 8.93 3.60 -20.87
CA LEU A 184 8.82 3.95 -19.46
C LEU A 184 9.93 4.97 -19.16
N ALA A 185 9.56 6.25 -19.04
CA ALA A 185 10.49 7.33 -18.77
C ALA A 185 10.57 7.63 -17.28
N MET A 186 11.75 7.54 -16.67
CA MET A 186 11.96 7.85 -15.26
C MET A 186 13.32 8.55 -15.01
N PRO A 187 13.48 9.30 -13.90
CA PRO A 187 14.70 10.07 -13.63
C PRO A 187 15.79 9.26 -12.93
N VAL A 188 15.63 7.96 -12.77
CA VAL A 188 16.56 7.08 -12.04
C VAL A 188 17.19 6.04 -12.95
N SER A 189 18.21 5.34 -12.46
CA SER A 189 18.89 4.26 -13.21
C SER A 189 17.93 3.12 -13.57
N PRO A 190 18.07 2.49 -14.75
CA PRO A 190 17.32 1.29 -15.13
C PRO A 190 17.54 0.11 -14.16
N GLY A 191 18.66 0.11 -13.43
CA GLY A 191 18.95 -0.86 -12.38
C GLY A 191 18.27 -0.59 -11.04
N THR A 192 17.47 0.50 -10.91
CA THR A 192 16.71 0.77 -9.69
C THR A 192 15.74 -0.37 -9.40
N ARG A 193 15.78 -0.86 -8.16
CA ARG A 193 15.01 -2.04 -7.72
C ARG A 193 13.78 -1.62 -6.95
N LEU A 194 12.60 -2.03 -7.42
CA LEU A 194 11.31 -1.78 -6.79
C LEU A 194 10.75 -3.06 -6.17
N PRO A 195 10.37 -3.07 -4.90
CA PRO A 195 9.60 -4.16 -4.30
C PRO A 195 8.16 -4.07 -4.79
N LEU A 196 7.77 -4.91 -5.75
CA LEU A 196 6.44 -4.84 -6.35
C LEU A 196 5.43 -5.73 -5.61
N ILE A 197 4.19 -5.24 -5.53
CA ILE A 197 3.06 -5.96 -4.93
C ILE A 197 1.78 -5.78 -5.77
N ASP A 198 1.03 -6.87 -5.97
CA ASP A 198 -0.40 -6.77 -6.28
C ASP A 198 -1.14 -6.42 -4.99
N ALA A 199 -1.35 -5.13 -4.75
CA ALA A 199 -1.91 -4.66 -3.49
C ALA A 199 -3.33 -5.20 -3.24
N TYR A 200 -4.14 -5.34 -4.28
CA TYR A 200 -5.49 -5.88 -4.18
C TYR A 200 -5.51 -7.41 -4.02
N GLY A 201 -4.64 -8.12 -4.75
CA GLY A 201 -4.60 -9.58 -4.71
C GLY A 201 -3.85 -10.16 -3.50
N ASP A 202 -2.86 -9.43 -2.96
CA ASP A 202 -1.88 -10.05 -2.08
C ASP A 202 -1.77 -9.44 -0.68
N LEU A 203 -2.03 -8.14 -0.46
CA LEU A 203 -1.78 -7.52 0.86
C LEU A 203 -2.51 -8.26 2.00
N GLY A 204 -3.73 -8.69 1.75
CA GLY A 204 -4.51 -9.46 2.72
C GLY A 204 -3.86 -10.77 3.17
N LYS A 205 -2.93 -11.33 2.38
CA LYS A 205 -2.22 -12.57 2.74
C LYS A 205 -1.27 -12.38 3.92
N TRP A 206 -0.66 -11.21 4.07
CA TRP A 206 0.13 -10.86 5.26
C TRP A 206 -0.75 -10.51 6.44
N VAL A 207 -1.85 -9.79 6.20
CA VAL A 207 -2.82 -9.51 7.27
C VAL A 207 -3.44 -10.81 7.79
N ALA A 208 -3.73 -11.78 6.92
CA ALA A 208 -4.18 -13.11 7.31
C ALA A 208 -3.16 -13.83 8.20
N ALA A 209 -1.86 -13.75 7.89
CA ALA A 209 -0.82 -14.31 8.74
C ALA A 209 -0.82 -13.69 10.14
N ILE A 210 -0.96 -12.35 10.23
CA ILE A 210 -1.06 -11.63 11.51
C ILE A 210 -2.31 -12.05 12.28
N LEU A 211 -3.47 -12.16 11.62
CA LEU A 211 -4.74 -12.55 12.27
C LEU A 211 -4.74 -13.98 12.77
N GLU A 212 -4.02 -14.90 12.11
CA GLU A 212 -3.89 -16.29 12.55
C GLU A 212 -2.97 -16.45 13.77
N ASP A 213 -1.92 -15.64 13.87
CA ASP A 213 -0.95 -15.68 15.00
C ASP A 213 -0.45 -14.26 15.32
N PHE A 214 -1.28 -13.47 15.99
CA PHE A 214 -0.93 -12.08 16.32
C PHE A 214 0.32 -12.00 17.21
N ASP A 215 0.52 -12.96 18.11
CA ASP A 215 1.66 -12.99 19.05
C ASP A 215 3.00 -13.10 18.29
N ALA A 216 3.04 -13.87 17.20
CA ALA A 216 4.22 -14.01 16.36
C ALA A 216 4.60 -12.70 15.63
N TYR A 217 3.63 -11.81 15.39
CA TYR A 217 3.83 -10.59 14.61
C TYR A 217 3.67 -9.29 15.41
N GLU A 218 3.37 -9.38 16.69
CA GLU A 218 3.26 -8.19 17.54
C GLU A 218 4.53 -7.34 17.48
N GLY A 219 4.37 -6.05 17.21
CA GLY A 219 5.46 -5.10 17.05
C GLY A 219 6.29 -5.24 15.77
N LYS A 220 6.04 -6.24 14.91
CA LYS A 220 6.81 -6.44 13.67
C LYS A 220 6.23 -5.66 12.50
N ILE A 221 7.11 -5.28 11.56
CA ILE A 221 6.77 -4.70 10.27
C ILE A 221 6.99 -5.78 9.19
N LEU A 222 5.95 -6.07 8.40
CA LEU A 222 6.04 -6.95 7.24
C LEU A 222 6.23 -6.09 5.98
N ALA A 223 7.39 -6.22 5.31
CA ALA A 223 7.71 -5.55 4.04
C ALA A 223 6.99 -6.27 2.89
N CYS A 224 5.74 -5.88 2.63
CA CYS A 224 4.82 -6.61 1.77
C CYS A 224 5.12 -6.38 0.29
N ALA A 225 5.87 -7.29 -0.30
CA ALA A 225 6.16 -7.33 -1.73
C ALA A 225 6.43 -8.77 -2.18
N THR A 226 6.19 -9.06 -3.45
CA THR A 226 6.46 -10.39 -4.02
C THR A 226 7.95 -10.64 -4.13
N LYS A 227 8.67 -9.72 -4.75
CA LYS A 227 10.13 -9.64 -4.85
C LYS A 227 10.56 -8.23 -5.33
N LEU A 228 11.86 -8.02 -5.43
CA LEU A 228 12.43 -6.83 -6.06
C LEU A 228 12.55 -7.06 -7.57
N TYR A 229 12.14 -6.07 -8.35
CA TYR A 229 12.33 -6.01 -9.79
C TYR A 229 13.14 -4.78 -10.16
N THR A 230 14.10 -4.90 -11.07
CA THR A 230 14.72 -3.75 -11.71
C THR A 230 13.74 -3.12 -12.70
N LEU A 231 13.94 -1.84 -13.03
CA LEU A 231 13.13 -1.19 -14.08
C LEU A 231 13.39 -1.81 -15.46
N THR A 232 14.61 -2.34 -15.69
CA THR A 232 14.93 -3.13 -16.90
C THR A 232 14.07 -4.39 -16.97
N GLU A 233 14.06 -5.22 -15.91
CA GLU A 233 13.20 -6.42 -15.85
C GLU A 233 11.73 -6.07 -16.05
N ALA A 234 11.27 -4.96 -15.45
CA ALA A 234 9.87 -4.54 -15.57
C ALA A 234 9.47 -4.25 -17.04
N VAL A 235 10.28 -3.51 -17.81
CA VAL A 235 9.97 -3.21 -19.23
C VAL A 235 10.12 -4.43 -20.11
N GLU A 236 11.03 -5.36 -19.82
CA GLU A 236 11.16 -6.65 -20.51
C GLU A 236 9.88 -7.49 -20.31
N ILE A 237 9.40 -7.60 -19.07
CA ILE A 237 8.14 -8.29 -18.74
C ILE A 237 6.96 -7.63 -19.46
N MET A 238 6.89 -6.28 -19.42
CA MET A 238 5.85 -5.51 -20.12
C MET A 238 5.86 -5.83 -21.62
N SER A 239 7.04 -5.85 -22.24
CA SER A 239 7.18 -6.17 -23.66
C SER A 239 6.72 -7.59 -23.98
N GLN A 240 7.14 -8.57 -23.18
CA GLN A 240 6.77 -9.98 -23.36
C GLN A 240 5.26 -10.21 -23.21
N GLN A 241 4.65 -9.60 -22.17
CA GLN A 241 3.23 -9.81 -21.87
C GLN A 241 2.29 -9.04 -22.82
N SER A 242 2.70 -7.86 -23.28
CA SER A 242 1.87 -7.04 -24.18
C SER A 242 2.06 -7.37 -25.67
N GLY A 243 3.16 -8.02 -26.04
CA GLY A 243 3.57 -8.19 -27.43
C GLY A 243 3.99 -6.90 -28.14
N LYS A 244 4.15 -5.79 -27.39
CA LYS A 244 4.65 -4.50 -27.85
C LYS A 244 6.09 -4.29 -27.36
N GLU A 245 6.87 -3.53 -28.09
CA GLU A 245 8.18 -3.15 -27.63
C GLU A 245 8.07 -2.02 -26.60
N VAL A 246 8.46 -2.28 -25.34
CA VAL A 246 8.52 -1.30 -24.25
C VAL A 246 9.98 -1.14 -23.86
N VAL A 247 10.50 0.09 -23.92
CA VAL A 247 11.89 0.40 -23.56
C VAL A 247 11.95 1.27 -22.32
N TYR A 248 13.02 1.15 -21.57
CA TYR A 248 13.31 2.08 -20.48
C TYR A 248 14.05 3.29 -21.00
N GLN A 249 13.65 4.49 -20.58
CA GLN A 249 14.33 5.73 -20.92
C GLN A 249 14.63 6.51 -19.64
N GLN A 250 15.90 6.58 -19.27
CA GLN A 250 16.31 7.51 -18.22
C GLN A 250 16.31 8.94 -18.76
N VAL A 251 15.63 9.85 -18.06
CA VAL A 251 15.52 11.26 -18.41
C VAL A 251 16.05 12.14 -17.27
N PRO A 252 16.55 13.36 -17.54
CA PRO A 252 16.91 14.30 -16.48
C PRO A 252 15.74 14.59 -15.56
N VAL A 253 16.00 14.72 -14.25
CA VAL A 253 14.97 14.91 -13.23
C VAL A 253 14.08 16.14 -13.50
N ASP A 254 14.67 17.24 -13.97
CA ASP A 254 13.89 18.47 -14.26
C ASP A 254 12.97 18.31 -15.47
N VAL A 255 13.39 17.51 -16.47
CA VAL A 255 12.52 17.16 -17.61
C VAL A 255 11.37 16.30 -17.13
N TRP A 256 11.67 15.29 -16.29
CA TRP A 256 10.67 14.38 -15.77
C TRP A 256 9.63 15.07 -14.87
N LYS A 257 10.07 15.99 -14.01
CA LYS A 257 9.17 16.82 -13.18
C LYS A 257 8.17 17.60 -14.04
N GLY A 258 8.55 18.01 -15.25
CA GLY A 258 7.66 18.69 -16.20
C GLY A 258 6.47 17.86 -16.68
N PHE A 259 6.49 16.54 -16.52
CA PHE A 259 5.37 15.64 -16.86
C PHE A 259 4.35 15.49 -15.72
N LEU A 260 4.64 16.03 -14.54
CA LEU A 260 3.82 15.88 -13.34
C LEU A 260 3.10 17.16 -12.96
N PRO A 261 1.95 17.08 -12.28
CA PRO A 261 1.37 18.23 -11.61
C PRO A 261 2.39 18.86 -10.64
N PRO A 262 2.50 20.21 -10.61
CA PRO A 262 3.54 20.88 -9.81
C PRO A 262 3.58 20.48 -8.32
N LEU A 263 2.42 20.25 -7.70
CA LEU A 263 2.31 19.83 -6.29
C LEU A 263 2.84 18.41 -6.02
N MET A 264 3.00 17.60 -7.06
CA MET A 264 3.49 16.22 -6.94
C MET A 264 4.94 16.07 -7.41
N ALA A 265 5.44 17.02 -8.21
CA ALA A 265 6.70 16.87 -8.95
C ALA A 265 7.90 16.61 -8.03
N ASP A 266 8.11 17.44 -7.01
CA ASP A 266 9.20 17.28 -6.06
C ASP A 266 9.05 16.01 -5.21
N HIS A 267 7.84 15.75 -4.76
CA HIS A 267 7.51 14.59 -3.96
C HIS A 267 7.83 13.26 -4.68
N VAL A 268 7.35 13.10 -5.91
CA VAL A 268 7.54 11.84 -6.66
C VAL A 268 8.99 11.72 -7.15
N ALA A 269 9.66 12.84 -7.49
CA ALA A 269 11.07 12.82 -7.86
C ALA A 269 11.96 12.38 -6.68
N GLU A 270 11.76 12.93 -5.48
CA GLU A 270 12.49 12.50 -4.28
C GLU A 270 12.17 11.04 -3.91
N MET A 271 10.92 10.60 -4.08
CA MET A 271 10.55 9.21 -3.84
C MET A 271 11.32 8.24 -4.73
N LEU A 272 11.44 8.52 -6.03
CA LEU A 272 12.22 7.68 -6.94
C LEU A 272 13.71 7.73 -6.63
N GLN A 273 14.25 8.91 -6.28
CA GLN A 273 15.63 9.06 -5.82
C GLN A 273 15.89 8.25 -4.54
N TYR A 274 14.97 8.28 -3.59
CA TYR A 274 15.02 7.47 -2.37
C TYR A 274 15.11 5.98 -2.68
N PHE A 275 14.27 5.47 -3.60
CA PHE A 275 14.31 4.06 -3.99
C PHE A 275 15.64 3.66 -4.61
N TYR A 276 16.23 4.54 -5.42
CA TYR A 276 17.51 4.30 -6.07
C TYR A 276 18.68 4.31 -5.10
N GLU A 277 18.73 5.29 -4.18
CA GLU A 277 19.91 5.52 -3.34
C GLU A 277 19.90 4.70 -2.05
N TYR A 278 18.73 4.48 -1.47
CA TYR A 278 18.59 3.86 -0.14
C TYR A 278 17.86 2.52 -0.16
N GLY A 279 17.21 2.17 -1.29
CA GLY A 279 16.24 1.07 -1.31
C GLY A 279 14.91 1.44 -0.65
N TYR A 280 13.83 0.80 -1.09
CA TYR A 280 12.47 1.14 -0.65
C TYR A 280 12.27 1.02 0.88
N TYR A 281 12.85 -0.01 1.51
CA TYR A 281 12.77 -0.24 2.97
C TYR A 281 14.09 0.12 3.68
N GLY A 282 14.95 0.95 3.06
CA GLY A 282 16.27 1.29 3.57
C GLY A 282 17.25 0.12 3.46
N GLU A 283 18.22 0.07 4.37
CA GLU A 283 19.22 -1.00 4.45
C GLU A 283 18.54 -2.37 4.52
N ASP A 284 19.16 -3.38 3.89
CA ASP A 284 18.65 -4.76 3.84
C ASP A 284 17.25 -4.93 3.22
N THR A 285 16.84 -4.02 2.34
CA THR A 285 15.53 -4.09 1.65
C THR A 285 15.24 -5.48 1.09
N GLU A 286 16.21 -6.14 0.46
CA GLU A 286 16.02 -7.47 -0.13
C GLU A 286 15.75 -8.54 0.93
N ALA A 287 16.54 -8.58 1.99
CA ALA A 287 16.35 -9.53 3.08
C ALA A 287 15.00 -9.34 3.79
N LYS A 288 14.58 -8.08 4.00
CA LYS A 288 13.27 -7.74 4.56
C LYS A 288 12.13 -8.26 3.68
N VAL A 289 12.20 -8.05 2.37
CA VAL A 289 11.20 -8.54 1.42
C VAL A 289 11.16 -10.07 1.38
N GLN A 290 12.33 -10.73 1.27
CA GLN A 290 12.40 -12.19 1.24
C GLN A 290 11.81 -12.82 2.51
N TRP A 291 12.20 -12.31 3.68
CA TRP A 291 11.64 -12.79 4.95
C TRP A 291 10.14 -12.57 5.02
N SER A 292 9.66 -11.37 4.66
CA SER A 292 8.24 -11.03 4.72
C SER A 292 7.41 -11.83 3.71
N ALA A 293 7.89 -12.03 2.49
CA ALA A 293 7.20 -12.82 1.48
C ALA A 293 6.96 -14.27 1.95
N ALA A 294 7.90 -14.84 2.70
CA ALA A 294 7.76 -16.18 3.29
C ALA A 294 6.69 -16.26 4.41
N GLN A 295 6.24 -15.13 4.95
CA GLN A 295 5.18 -15.07 5.96
C GLN A 295 3.78 -15.03 5.35
N ALA A 296 3.64 -14.62 4.08
CA ALA A 296 2.35 -14.46 3.43
C ALA A 296 1.58 -15.79 3.33
N LYS A 297 0.27 -15.77 3.54
CA LYS A 297 -0.59 -16.95 3.42
C LYS A 297 -0.96 -17.20 1.97
N GLY A 298 -0.21 -18.10 1.35
CA GLY A 298 -0.40 -18.50 -0.05
C GLY A 298 0.59 -17.83 -1.01
N ARG A 299 0.44 -18.17 -2.28
CA ARG A 299 1.35 -17.72 -3.34
C ARG A 299 1.12 -16.25 -3.66
N LEU A 300 2.20 -15.50 -3.79
CA LEU A 300 2.19 -14.09 -4.19
C LEU A 300 2.18 -13.96 -5.73
N THR A 301 1.51 -12.94 -6.21
CA THR A 301 1.37 -12.61 -7.63
C THR A 301 2.68 -12.03 -8.18
N THR A 302 3.22 -12.58 -9.25
CA THR A 302 4.38 -12.01 -9.94
C THR A 302 3.96 -10.87 -10.87
N LEU A 303 4.91 -10.02 -11.31
CA LEU A 303 4.61 -8.94 -12.25
C LEU A 303 4.09 -9.50 -13.59
N GLU A 304 4.65 -10.61 -14.04
CA GLU A 304 4.24 -11.32 -15.25
C GLU A 304 2.76 -11.75 -15.18
N GLU A 305 2.38 -12.35 -14.07
CA GLU A 305 1.00 -12.80 -13.82
C GLU A 305 0.04 -11.61 -13.66
N TYR A 306 0.51 -10.54 -13.00
CA TYR A 306 -0.28 -9.34 -12.83
C TYR A 306 -0.61 -8.69 -14.18
N ILE A 307 0.39 -8.50 -15.07
CA ILE A 307 0.19 -7.88 -16.38
C ILE A 307 -0.61 -8.81 -17.30
N ALA A 308 -0.41 -10.14 -17.24
CA ALA A 308 -1.23 -11.08 -17.99
C ALA A 308 -2.72 -11.01 -17.61
N LYS A 309 -3.03 -10.81 -16.33
CA LYS A 309 -4.40 -10.65 -15.82
C LYS A 309 -4.97 -9.25 -16.05
N HIS A 310 -4.12 -8.25 -16.04
CA HIS A 310 -4.45 -6.83 -16.22
C HIS A 310 -3.62 -6.28 -17.40
N PRO A 311 -4.02 -6.50 -18.67
CA PRO A 311 -3.25 -6.07 -19.83
C PRO A 311 -3.02 -4.57 -19.87
N LEU A 312 -1.79 -4.14 -20.21
CA LEU A 312 -1.43 -2.74 -20.37
C LEU A 312 -2.19 -2.12 -21.55
N GLN A 313 -2.61 -0.89 -21.40
CA GLN A 313 -3.23 -0.08 -22.45
C GLN A 313 -2.12 0.60 -23.28
N LEU A 314 -1.55 -0.10 -24.28
CA LEU A 314 -0.44 0.34 -25.13
C LEU A 314 -0.87 0.58 -26.57
#